data_f3fc0e641661ce5240dc4d16e343c344
#
_entry.id   f3fc0e641661ce5240dc4d16e343c344
#
_cell.length_a   1.000
_cell.length_b   1.000
_cell.length_c   1.000
_cell.angle_alpha   90.00
_cell.angle_beta   90.00
_cell.angle_gamma   90.00
#
_symmetry.space_group_name_H-M   'P 1'
#
loop_
_entity.id
_entity.type
_entity.pdbx_description
1 polymer ?
#
loop_
_entity_poly.entity_id
_entity_poly.type
_entity_poly.pdbx_seq_one_letter_code
_entity_poly.pdbx_strand_id
1 'polypeptide(L)'
;MPRIALWNMFFGFLVVCIAAAAGPVIANELTNSFMTQLETGTAAGRDWMLTLQSSAHGHMNLFGILHVITGVTMPHARQSHRIRLIVTSGLSAGVVAMGPLMLWRSYLQPARNIDASGIAIGVCLVAALLALVTHAACLWQAFARRS
;
A
#
# COMPACT_ATOMS: atom_id res chain seq x y z
N MET A 1 -14.62 16.10 -14.38
CA MET A 1 -14.05 15.23 -13.32
C MET A 1 -13.24 16.06 -12.34
N PRO A 2 -13.34 15.87 -11.01
CA PRO A 2 -12.54 16.65 -10.06
C PRO A 2 -11.04 16.39 -10.23
N ARG A 3 -10.20 17.42 -10.10
CA ARG A 3 -8.73 17.28 -10.22
C ARG A 3 -8.15 16.23 -9.27
N ILE A 4 -8.68 16.13 -8.03
CA ILE A 4 -8.27 15.13 -7.04
C ILE A 4 -8.55 13.70 -7.52
N ALA A 5 -9.66 13.47 -8.23
CA ALA A 5 -9.99 12.17 -8.79
C ALA A 5 -8.98 11.75 -9.87
N LEU A 6 -8.61 12.67 -10.76
CA LEU A 6 -7.58 12.43 -11.77
C LEU A 6 -6.21 12.17 -11.12
N TRP A 7 -5.87 12.91 -10.06
CA TRP A 7 -4.65 12.70 -9.30
C TRP A 7 -4.61 11.29 -8.69
N ASN A 8 -5.69 10.83 -8.06
CA ASN A 8 -5.75 9.47 -7.51
C ASN A 8 -5.51 8.41 -8.60
N MET A 9 -6.15 8.56 -9.75
CA MET A 9 -5.96 7.63 -10.88
C MET A 9 -4.50 7.62 -11.35
N PHE A 10 -3.93 8.80 -11.63
CA PHE A 10 -2.55 8.93 -12.08
C PHE A 10 -1.56 8.35 -11.06
N PHE A 11 -1.69 8.77 -9.80
CA PHE A 11 -0.83 8.30 -8.72
C PHE A 11 -0.96 6.79 -8.50
N GLY A 12 -2.17 6.25 -8.54
CA GLY A 12 -2.41 4.83 -8.43
C GLY A 12 -1.74 4.03 -9.54
N PHE A 13 -1.87 4.45 -10.80
CA PHE A 13 -1.17 3.81 -11.91
C PHE A 13 0.36 3.89 -11.75
N LEU A 14 0.89 5.03 -11.34
CA LEU A 14 2.33 5.18 -11.08
C LEU A 14 2.81 4.20 -10.01
N VAL A 15 2.08 4.07 -8.90
CA VAL A 15 2.41 3.12 -7.82
C VAL A 15 2.38 1.67 -8.33
N VAL A 16 1.37 1.29 -9.11
CA VAL A 16 1.29 -0.05 -9.73
C VAL A 16 2.48 -0.30 -10.66
N CYS A 17 2.84 0.66 -11.50
CA CYS A 17 3.99 0.53 -12.39
C CYS A 17 5.30 0.36 -11.62
N ILE A 18 5.52 1.15 -10.55
CA ILE A 18 6.71 1.02 -9.69
C ILE A 18 6.74 -0.36 -9.01
N ALA A 19 5.63 -0.78 -8.44
CA ALA A 19 5.52 -2.10 -7.82
C ALA A 19 5.76 -3.22 -8.84
N ALA A 20 5.14 -3.15 -10.01
CA ALA A 20 5.32 -4.14 -11.07
C ALA A 20 6.80 -4.24 -11.52
N ALA A 21 7.49 -3.12 -11.65
CA ALA A 21 8.91 -3.10 -12.00
C ALA A 21 9.81 -3.72 -10.91
N ALA A 22 9.43 -3.61 -9.64
CA ALA A 22 10.16 -4.24 -8.53
C ALA A 22 9.95 -5.76 -8.44
N GLY A 23 8.84 -6.29 -8.96
CA GLY A 23 8.46 -7.69 -8.86
C GLY A 23 9.54 -8.67 -9.37
N PRO A 24 10.04 -8.52 -10.60
CA PRO A 24 11.08 -9.40 -11.14
C PRO A 24 12.37 -9.39 -10.34
N VAL A 25 12.77 -8.23 -9.77
CA VAL A 25 13.96 -8.11 -8.91
C VAL A 25 13.77 -8.92 -7.64
N ILE A 26 12.63 -8.74 -6.95
CA ILE A 26 12.29 -9.48 -5.73
C ILE A 26 12.19 -10.99 -6.02
N ALA A 27 11.57 -11.39 -7.13
CA ALA A 27 11.46 -12.79 -7.52
C ALA A 27 12.84 -13.44 -7.76
N ASN A 28 13.76 -12.73 -8.42
CA ASN A 28 15.13 -13.20 -8.63
C ASN A 28 15.89 -13.36 -7.31
N GLU A 29 15.80 -12.37 -6.42
CA GLU A 29 16.44 -12.45 -5.09
C GLU A 29 15.87 -13.59 -4.25
N LEU A 30 14.55 -13.81 -4.30
CA LEU A 30 13.90 -14.93 -3.62
C LEU A 30 14.39 -16.28 -4.15
N THR A 31 14.50 -16.43 -5.48
CA THR A 31 15.02 -17.64 -6.12
C THR A 31 16.46 -17.90 -5.70
N ASN A 32 17.33 -16.89 -5.76
CA ASN A 32 18.73 -17.02 -5.35
C ASN A 32 18.88 -17.37 -3.86
N SER A 33 18.04 -16.78 -3.00
CA SER A 33 18.02 -17.12 -1.57
C SER A 33 17.62 -18.57 -1.37
N PHE A 34 16.59 -19.05 -2.04
CA PHE A 34 16.12 -20.42 -1.96
C PHE A 34 17.17 -21.43 -2.43
N MET A 35 17.84 -21.16 -3.57
CA MET A 35 18.92 -22.02 -4.07
C MET A 35 20.10 -22.08 -3.08
N THR A 36 20.50 -20.95 -2.50
CA THR A 36 21.57 -20.91 -1.49
C THR A 36 21.19 -21.72 -0.25
N GLN A 37 19.92 -21.68 0.19
CA GLN A 37 19.45 -22.48 1.32
C GLN A 37 19.52 -23.98 1.04
N LEU A 38 19.16 -24.40 -0.17
CA LEU A 38 19.28 -25.80 -0.59
C LEU A 38 20.73 -26.29 -0.58
N GLU A 39 21.67 -25.45 -0.97
CA GLU A 39 23.08 -25.79 -1.05
C GLU A 39 23.79 -25.78 0.32
N THR A 40 23.47 -24.85 1.20
CA THR A 40 24.22 -24.59 2.44
C THR A 40 23.51 -25.04 3.71
N GLY A 41 22.22 -25.32 3.66
CA GLY A 41 21.38 -25.62 4.83
C GLY A 41 21.18 -24.44 5.79
N THR A 42 21.56 -23.23 5.40
CA THR A 42 21.51 -22.01 6.26
C THR A 42 20.49 -21.00 5.75
N ALA A 43 19.55 -20.60 6.59
CA ALA A 43 18.37 -19.84 6.13
C ALA A 43 17.97 -18.59 6.91
N ALA A 44 18.65 -18.02 7.85
CA ALA A 44 17.91 -17.20 8.82
C ALA A 44 17.73 -15.70 8.53
N GLY A 45 18.76 -14.95 8.10
CA GLY A 45 18.66 -13.48 8.05
C GLY A 45 18.04 -12.92 6.77
N ARG A 46 18.26 -13.59 5.67
CA ARG A 46 17.79 -13.17 4.34
C ARG A 46 16.28 -13.33 4.18
N ASP A 47 15.69 -14.30 4.86
CA ASP A 47 14.24 -14.59 4.80
C ASP A 47 13.39 -13.45 5.36
N TRP A 48 13.85 -12.80 6.44
CA TRP A 48 13.17 -11.64 7.00
C TRP A 48 13.07 -10.50 5.98
N MET A 49 14.21 -10.12 5.39
CA MET A 49 14.26 -9.04 4.40
C MET A 49 13.37 -9.35 3.19
N LEU A 50 13.50 -10.53 2.61
CA LEU A 50 12.74 -10.95 1.43
C LEU A 50 11.24 -11.07 1.71
N THR A 51 10.85 -11.55 2.90
CA THR A 51 9.45 -11.62 3.33
C THR A 51 8.84 -10.23 3.39
N LEU A 52 9.53 -9.25 3.98
CA LEU A 52 9.01 -7.89 4.05
C LEU A 52 8.99 -7.20 2.70
N GLN A 53 9.99 -7.41 1.84
CA GLN A 53 10.03 -6.83 0.49
C GLN A 53 8.93 -7.41 -0.40
N SER A 54 8.69 -8.73 -0.33
CA SER A 54 7.60 -9.39 -1.05
C SER A 54 6.23 -8.89 -0.56
N SER A 55 6.07 -8.75 0.76
CA SER A 55 4.85 -8.16 1.34
C SER A 55 4.66 -6.71 0.89
N ALA A 56 5.71 -5.88 0.93
CA ALA A 56 5.68 -4.50 0.46
C ALA A 56 5.23 -4.41 -0.99
N HIS A 57 5.82 -5.22 -1.88
CA HIS A 57 5.46 -5.29 -3.29
C HIS A 57 3.97 -5.60 -3.50
N GLY A 58 3.46 -6.64 -2.85
CA GLY A 58 2.05 -7.03 -2.99
C GLY A 58 1.09 -5.95 -2.51
N HIS A 59 1.37 -5.35 -1.35
CA HIS A 59 0.53 -4.30 -0.78
C HIS A 59 0.64 -2.97 -1.54
N MET A 60 1.80 -2.62 -2.10
CA MET A 60 1.92 -1.45 -2.97
C MET A 60 1.02 -1.58 -4.20
N ASN A 61 0.97 -2.76 -4.85
CA ASN A 61 0.03 -3.01 -5.94
C ASN A 61 -1.42 -2.82 -5.49
N LEU A 62 -1.79 -3.38 -4.32
CA LEU A 62 -3.13 -3.21 -3.75
C LEU A 62 -3.47 -1.73 -3.54
N PHE A 63 -2.61 -0.95 -2.88
CA PHE A 63 -2.86 0.47 -2.65
C PHE A 63 -2.90 1.29 -3.94
N GLY A 64 -2.09 0.95 -4.93
CA GLY A 64 -2.14 1.56 -6.25
C GLY A 64 -3.52 1.33 -6.92
N ILE A 65 -4.02 0.10 -6.91
CA ILE A 65 -5.35 -0.25 -7.41
C ILE A 65 -6.45 0.49 -6.63
N LEU A 66 -6.35 0.56 -5.29
CA LEU A 66 -7.31 1.28 -4.47
C LEU A 66 -7.35 2.79 -4.79
N HIS A 67 -6.21 3.41 -5.08
CA HIS A 67 -6.15 4.79 -5.57
C HIS A 67 -6.88 4.95 -6.91
N VAL A 68 -6.67 4.04 -7.86
CA VAL A 68 -7.36 4.08 -9.16
C VAL A 68 -8.86 3.93 -8.97
N ILE A 69 -9.32 2.93 -8.21
CA ILE A 69 -10.74 2.70 -7.92
C ILE A 69 -11.36 3.92 -7.25
N THR A 70 -10.69 4.48 -6.23
CA THR A 70 -11.15 5.69 -5.55
C THR A 70 -11.25 6.87 -6.51
N GLY A 71 -10.28 7.04 -7.40
CA GLY A 71 -10.31 8.09 -8.44
C GLY A 71 -11.51 7.95 -9.37
N VAL A 72 -11.80 6.74 -9.84
CA VAL A 72 -12.94 6.44 -10.72
C VAL A 72 -14.28 6.65 -9.99
N THR A 73 -14.38 6.25 -8.74
CA THR A 73 -15.65 6.28 -7.98
C THR A 73 -15.91 7.63 -7.28
N MET A 74 -14.88 8.43 -7.05
CA MET A 74 -14.95 9.72 -6.35
C MET A 74 -15.97 10.73 -6.96
N PRO A 75 -16.16 10.83 -8.28
CA PRO A 75 -17.20 11.70 -8.86
C PRO A 75 -18.62 11.27 -8.50
N HIS A 76 -18.82 9.99 -8.21
CA HIS A 76 -20.11 9.40 -7.87
C HIS A 76 -20.40 9.47 -6.36
N ALA A 77 -19.36 9.61 -5.54
CA ALA A 77 -19.47 9.83 -4.09
C ALA A 77 -19.76 11.31 -3.82
N ARG A 78 -20.81 11.62 -3.05
CA ARG A 78 -21.15 12.99 -2.66
C ARG A 78 -20.19 13.51 -1.57
N GLN A 79 -18.93 13.72 -1.94
CA GLN A 79 -17.87 14.15 -1.05
C GLN A 79 -17.58 15.64 -1.21
N SER A 80 -17.47 16.35 -0.06
CA SER A 80 -16.90 17.69 -0.04
C SER A 80 -15.42 17.66 -0.47
N HIS A 81 -14.87 18.80 -0.86
CA HIS A 81 -13.46 18.93 -1.21
C HIS A 81 -12.54 18.44 -0.08
N ARG A 82 -12.87 18.78 1.19
CA ARG A 82 -12.10 18.35 2.38
C ARG A 82 -12.10 16.84 2.55
N ILE A 83 -13.25 16.18 2.40
CA ILE A 83 -13.36 14.73 2.50
C ILE A 83 -12.52 14.04 1.40
N ARG A 84 -12.53 14.56 0.17
CA ARG A 84 -11.70 14.05 -0.93
C ARG A 84 -10.21 14.13 -0.60
N LEU A 85 -9.76 15.23 0.00
CA LEU A 85 -8.37 15.39 0.44
C LEU A 85 -8.03 14.38 1.55
N ILE A 86 -8.89 14.23 2.57
CA ILE A 86 -8.68 13.26 3.66
C ILE A 86 -8.57 11.83 3.10
N VAL A 87 -9.48 11.44 2.21
CA VAL A 87 -9.46 10.12 1.57
C VAL A 87 -8.18 9.91 0.78
N THR A 88 -7.79 10.86 -0.05
CA THR A 88 -6.56 10.78 -0.84
C THR A 88 -5.31 10.69 0.03
N SER A 89 -5.20 11.56 1.05
CA SER A 89 -4.06 11.57 1.97
C SER A 89 -3.96 10.28 2.79
N GLY A 90 -5.10 9.76 3.27
CA GLY A 90 -5.13 8.49 4.00
C GLY A 90 -4.69 7.30 3.14
N LEU A 91 -5.16 7.21 1.89
CA LEU A 91 -4.69 6.17 0.95
C LEU A 91 -3.20 6.32 0.63
N SER A 92 -2.71 7.56 0.44
CA SER A 92 -1.28 7.82 0.23
C SER A 92 -0.43 7.41 1.44
N ALA A 93 -0.95 7.56 2.67
CA ALA A 93 -0.29 7.04 3.87
C ALA A 93 -0.15 5.51 3.81
N GLY A 94 -1.12 4.78 3.26
CA GLY A 94 -1.03 3.35 3.00
C GLY A 94 0.11 2.99 2.04
N VAL A 95 0.28 3.76 0.96
CA VAL A 95 1.41 3.60 0.02
C VAL A 95 2.74 3.84 0.74
N VAL A 96 2.83 4.89 1.57
CA VAL A 96 4.05 5.19 2.36
C VAL A 96 4.35 4.07 3.36
N ALA A 97 3.33 3.53 4.03
CA ALA A 97 3.49 2.42 4.96
C ALA A 97 4.06 1.18 4.28
N MET A 98 3.45 0.76 3.19
CA MET A 98 3.75 -0.52 2.54
C MET A 98 4.84 -0.42 1.48
N GLY A 99 5.22 0.77 1.05
CA GLY A 99 6.38 1.02 0.20
C GLY A 99 7.61 1.37 1.03
N PRO A 100 7.94 2.66 1.16
CA PRO A 100 9.21 3.08 1.73
C PRO A 100 9.42 2.67 3.20
N LEU A 101 8.38 2.69 4.06
CA LEU A 101 8.55 2.29 5.47
C LEU A 101 8.76 0.78 5.62
N MET A 102 8.03 -0.05 4.86
CA MET A 102 8.22 -1.50 4.90
C MET A 102 9.57 -1.90 4.30
N LEU A 103 9.99 -1.26 3.19
CA LEU A 103 11.33 -1.46 2.63
C LEU A 103 12.41 -1.08 3.63
N TRP A 104 12.31 0.10 4.27
CA TRP A 104 13.25 0.48 5.31
C TRP A 104 13.29 -0.53 6.45
N ARG A 105 12.11 -0.98 6.94
CA ARG A 105 12.04 -2.00 7.98
C ARG A 105 12.70 -3.33 7.58
N SER A 106 12.68 -3.69 6.30
CA SER A 106 13.28 -4.94 5.82
C SER A 106 14.81 -5.00 6.03
N TYR A 107 15.47 -3.84 6.12
CA TYR A 107 16.91 -3.74 6.40
C TYR A 107 17.23 -3.68 7.90
N LEU A 108 16.23 -3.57 8.76
CA LEU A 108 16.41 -3.62 10.22
C LEU A 108 16.33 -5.05 10.70
N GLN A 109 17.03 -5.33 11.81
CA GLN A 109 16.93 -6.65 12.47
C GLN A 109 15.52 -6.89 13.01
N PRO A 110 15.04 -8.14 12.98
CA PRO A 110 13.76 -8.50 13.60
C PRO A 110 13.77 -8.13 15.09
N ALA A 111 12.80 -7.34 15.51
CA ALA A 111 12.64 -6.97 16.92
C ALA A 111 11.52 -7.82 17.56
N ARG A 112 11.73 -8.25 18.81
CA ARG A 112 10.71 -9.00 19.57
C ARG A 112 9.53 -8.12 19.97
N ASN A 113 9.77 -6.82 20.13
CA ASN A 113 8.74 -5.84 20.51
C ASN A 113 8.41 -4.92 19.33
N ILE A 114 7.24 -4.29 19.39
CA ILE A 114 6.84 -3.29 18.41
C ILE A 114 7.80 -2.09 18.54
N ASP A 115 8.54 -1.82 17.50
CA ASP A 115 9.46 -0.71 17.38
C ASP A 115 8.81 0.53 16.73
N ALA A 116 9.52 1.63 16.68
CA ALA A 116 9.03 2.89 16.10
C ALA A 116 8.62 2.73 14.62
N SER A 117 9.32 1.88 13.85
CA SER A 117 8.97 1.61 12.45
C SER A 117 7.65 0.86 12.34
N GLY A 118 7.41 -0.12 13.20
CA GLY A 118 6.15 -0.86 13.28
C GLY A 118 4.98 0.02 13.68
N ILE A 119 5.19 0.94 14.64
CA ILE A 119 4.18 1.92 15.04
C ILE A 119 3.85 2.85 13.85
N ALA A 120 4.85 3.39 13.18
CA ALA A 120 4.65 4.29 12.03
C ALA A 120 3.86 3.61 10.90
N ILE A 121 4.22 2.37 10.55
CA ILE A 121 3.48 1.55 9.57
C ILE A 121 2.03 1.37 10.03
N GLY A 122 1.81 0.97 11.29
CA GLY A 122 0.48 0.75 11.86
C GLY A 122 -0.40 1.99 11.80
N VAL A 123 0.11 3.16 12.19
CA VAL A 123 -0.62 4.44 12.14
C VAL A 123 -1.02 4.80 10.71
N CYS A 124 -0.10 4.65 9.75
CA CYS A 124 -0.39 4.91 8.34
C CYS A 124 -1.44 3.95 7.77
N LEU A 125 -1.41 2.66 8.14
CA LEU A 125 -2.41 1.68 7.71
C LEU A 125 -3.80 1.96 8.31
N VAL A 126 -3.88 2.36 9.58
CA VAL A 126 -5.13 2.79 10.20
C VAL A 126 -5.71 4.01 9.47
N ALA A 127 -4.88 5.00 9.13
CA ALA A 127 -5.31 6.15 8.36
C ALA A 127 -5.86 5.76 6.97
N ALA A 128 -5.21 4.81 6.28
CA ALA A 128 -5.66 4.29 5.00
C ALA A 128 -7.00 3.54 5.13
N LEU A 129 -7.17 2.72 6.16
CA LEU A 129 -8.42 2.00 6.43
C LEU A 129 -9.58 2.98 6.69
N LEU A 130 -9.36 3.99 7.54
CA LEU A 130 -10.36 5.02 7.82
C LEU A 130 -10.74 5.81 6.56
N ALA A 131 -9.79 6.08 5.68
CA ALA A 131 -10.03 6.71 4.39
C ALA A 131 -10.94 5.86 3.49
N LEU A 132 -10.68 4.56 3.39
CA LEU A 132 -11.52 3.62 2.63
C LEU A 132 -12.93 3.52 3.19
N VAL A 133 -13.08 3.38 4.51
CA VAL A 133 -14.39 3.35 5.17
C VAL A 133 -15.16 4.65 4.91
N THR A 134 -14.50 5.79 5.02
CA THR A 134 -15.10 7.10 4.73
C THR A 134 -15.57 7.19 3.29
N HIS A 135 -14.73 6.75 2.32
CA HIS A 135 -15.10 6.74 0.91
C HIS A 135 -16.29 5.83 0.63
N ALA A 136 -16.28 4.61 1.17
CA ALA A 136 -17.37 3.63 1.04
C ALA A 136 -18.68 4.15 1.63
N ALA A 137 -18.64 4.78 2.81
CA ALA A 137 -19.82 5.40 3.42
C ALA A 137 -20.42 6.52 2.55
N CYS A 138 -19.58 7.36 1.94
CA CYS A 138 -20.04 8.41 1.02
C CYS A 138 -20.66 7.84 -0.26
N LEU A 139 -20.11 6.74 -0.79
CA LEU A 139 -20.69 6.03 -1.94
C LEU A 139 -22.05 5.42 -1.58
N TRP A 140 -22.14 4.76 -0.43
CA TRP A 140 -23.39 4.18 0.07
C TRP A 140 -24.47 5.25 0.24
N GLN A 141 -24.16 6.39 0.84
CA GLN A 141 -25.10 7.49 0.99
C GLN A 141 -25.57 8.05 -0.37
N ALA A 142 -24.68 8.09 -1.36
CA ALA A 142 -25.05 8.55 -2.70
C ALA A 142 -25.96 7.54 -3.41
N PHE A 143 -25.80 6.24 -3.17
CA PHE A 143 -26.65 5.17 -3.68
C PHE A 143 -28.03 5.20 -3.01
N ALA A 144 -28.09 5.19 -1.68
CA ALA A 144 -29.34 5.12 -0.89
C ALA A 144 -30.31 6.31 -1.15
N ARG A 145 -29.80 7.43 -1.69
CA ARG A 145 -30.66 8.58 -2.05
C ARG A 145 -31.19 8.54 -3.49
N ARG A 146 -30.79 7.55 -4.27
CA ARG A 146 -31.26 7.35 -5.66
C ARG A 146 -32.34 6.30 -5.77
N SER A 147 -32.43 5.43 -4.74
CA SER A 147 -33.51 4.45 -4.55
C SER A 147 -34.71 5.08 -3.85
#